data_c33309896b58f54dab760d085badc4c9
#
_entry.id   c33309896b58f54dab760d085badc4c9
#
_cell.length_a   1.000
_cell.length_b   1.000
_cell.length_c   1.000
_cell.angle_alpha   90.00
_cell.angle_beta   90.00
_cell.angle_gamma   90.00
#
_symmetry.space_group_name_H-M   'P 1'
#
loop_
_entity.id
_entity.type
_entity.pdbx_description
1 polymer ?
#
loop_
_entity_poly.entity_id
_entity_poly.type
_entity_poly.pdbx_seq_one_letter_code
_entity_poly.pdbx_strand_id
1 'polypeptide(L)'
;MGKPAFGRSLLFVSLVVWLAACSGGLFAQSLQLSAPTAAPGEWVAIEMALKSPPGKDILAMQWEMEIPARQLDLANERAMRAVIIVQDAGKSVTCAVPKETRDARIMRCVLAGGQKPIPEGKVTSLSLKILENAQPGPIRVRLQNAVAVSGDLERVSFDPVETTVTVQPR
;
A
#
# COMPACT_ATOMS: atom_id res chain seq x y z
N MET A 1 67.26 -47.08 -33.02
CA MET A 1 65.88 -47.54 -33.21
C MET A 1 65.08 -47.16 -31.97
N GLY A 2 64.28 -46.16 -31.96
CA GLY A 2 63.45 -45.72 -30.83
C GLY A 2 62.58 -44.55 -31.27
N LYS A 3 61.32 -44.79 -31.52
CA LYS A 3 60.35 -43.76 -31.92
C LYS A 3 59.98 -42.90 -30.74
N PRO A 4 59.81 -41.59 -30.88
CA PRO A 4 59.19 -40.75 -29.84
C PRO A 4 57.68 -40.78 -29.98
N ALA A 5 57.02 -40.94 -28.86
CA ALA A 5 55.59 -40.86 -28.72
C ALA A 5 55.11 -39.40 -28.68
N PHE A 6 54.16 -39.09 -29.57
CA PHE A 6 53.50 -37.80 -29.63
C PHE A 6 52.45 -37.73 -28.53
N GLY A 7 52.69 -36.86 -27.51
CA GLY A 7 51.71 -36.49 -26.51
C GLY A 7 50.73 -35.42 -27.05
N ARG A 8 49.46 -35.80 -27.24
CA ARG A 8 48.36 -34.88 -27.56
C ARG A 8 47.93 -34.17 -26.28
N SER A 9 48.34 -32.89 -26.11
CA SER A 9 47.76 -32.01 -25.13
C SER A 9 46.35 -31.63 -25.54
N LEU A 10 45.36 -32.11 -24.83
CA LEU A 10 43.98 -31.64 -24.88
C LEU A 10 43.85 -30.33 -24.11
N LEU A 11 43.75 -29.21 -24.84
CA LEU A 11 43.36 -27.93 -24.30
C LEU A 11 41.85 -27.97 -23.97
N PHE A 12 41.52 -28.11 -22.71
CA PHE A 12 40.17 -27.86 -22.20
C PHE A 12 39.93 -26.35 -22.15
N VAL A 13 39.23 -25.84 -23.16
CA VAL A 13 38.69 -24.48 -23.14
C VAL A 13 37.45 -24.50 -22.23
N SER A 14 37.60 -24.08 -20.98
CA SER A 14 36.51 -23.85 -20.05
C SER A 14 35.73 -22.61 -20.49
N LEU A 15 34.62 -22.84 -21.15
CA LEU A 15 33.63 -21.78 -21.48
C LEU A 15 32.86 -21.48 -20.20
N VAL A 16 33.32 -20.50 -19.43
CA VAL A 16 32.56 -19.95 -18.29
C VAL A 16 31.46 -19.06 -18.84
N VAL A 17 30.27 -19.63 -18.97
CA VAL A 17 29.06 -18.88 -19.26
C VAL A 17 28.67 -18.10 -18.01
N TRP A 18 28.96 -16.82 -17.97
CA TRP A 18 28.41 -15.88 -17.01
C TRP A 18 26.92 -15.68 -17.32
N LEU A 19 26.06 -16.42 -16.60
CA LEU A 19 24.65 -16.06 -16.46
C LEU A 19 24.58 -14.80 -15.59
N ALA A 20 24.61 -13.65 -16.23
CA ALA A 20 24.17 -12.41 -15.60
C ALA A 20 22.68 -12.58 -15.27
N ALA A 21 22.37 -12.98 -14.05
CA ALA A 21 21.03 -12.89 -13.51
C ALA A 21 20.64 -11.42 -13.48
N CYS A 22 19.94 -10.96 -14.54
CA CYS A 22 19.19 -9.71 -14.51
C CYS A 22 18.12 -9.85 -13.43
N SER A 23 18.47 -9.53 -12.19
CA SER A 23 17.52 -9.25 -11.13
C SER A 23 16.83 -7.95 -11.50
N GLY A 24 15.96 -7.98 -12.51
CA GLY A 24 14.98 -6.94 -12.75
C GLY A 24 14.13 -6.86 -11.49
N GLY A 25 14.43 -5.86 -10.63
CA GLY A 25 13.59 -5.56 -9.50
C GLY A 25 12.17 -5.35 -10.03
N LEU A 26 11.30 -6.30 -9.77
CA LEU A 26 9.87 -6.12 -9.92
C LEU A 26 9.51 -4.97 -8.99
N PHE A 27 9.45 -3.75 -9.52
CA PHE A 27 8.87 -2.61 -8.81
C PHE A 27 7.38 -2.91 -8.67
N ALA A 28 7.06 -3.67 -7.62
CA ALA A 28 5.69 -3.98 -7.29
C ALA A 28 4.97 -2.69 -6.92
N GLN A 29 3.77 -2.54 -7.42
CA GLN A 29 2.86 -1.52 -6.94
C GLN A 29 2.65 -1.72 -5.46
N SER A 30 2.69 -0.66 -4.68
CA SER A 30 2.50 -0.76 -3.25
C SER A 30 1.66 0.37 -2.70
N LEU A 31 0.88 0.04 -1.68
CA LEU A 31 0.25 0.99 -0.79
C LEU A 31 1.02 1.02 0.52
N GLN A 32 1.13 2.19 1.11
CA GLN A 32 1.76 2.39 2.40
C GLN A 32 0.83 3.19 3.30
N LEU A 33 0.82 2.85 4.59
CA LEU A 33 0.05 3.56 5.61
C LEU A 33 1.02 4.16 6.62
N SER A 34 0.75 5.40 7.07
CA SER A 34 1.48 6.00 8.19
C SER A 34 1.09 5.35 9.51
N ALA A 35 1.97 5.41 10.51
CA ALA A 35 1.81 4.85 11.85
C ALA A 35 1.76 5.99 12.89
N PRO A 36 0.60 6.62 13.16
CA PRO A 36 0.49 7.73 14.08
C PRO A 36 0.50 7.28 15.54
N THR A 37 0.82 8.24 16.42
CA THR A 37 0.82 8.07 17.88
C THR A 37 0.08 9.22 18.53
N ALA A 38 -0.80 8.93 19.50
CA ALA A 38 -1.51 9.96 20.29
C ALA A 38 -2.06 9.38 21.61
N ALA A 39 -2.58 10.25 22.48
CA ALA A 39 -3.23 9.86 23.73
C ALA A 39 -4.71 9.50 23.53
N PRO A 40 -5.34 8.80 24.51
CA PRO A 40 -6.78 8.58 24.52
C PRO A 40 -7.56 9.90 24.45
N GLY A 41 -8.60 9.94 23.62
CA GLY A 41 -9.43 11.12 23.34
C GLY A 41 -8.94 12.00 22.20
N GLU A 42 -7.71 11.83 21.74
CA GLU A 42 -7.14 12.61 20.65
C GLU A 42 -7.48 12.08 19.25
N TRP A 43 -7.33 12.97 18.28
CA TRP A 43 -7.48 12.65 16.87
C TRP A 43 -6.13 12.27 16.25
N VAL A 44 -6.15 11.27 15.42
CA VAL A 44 -5.00 10.86 14.59
C VAL A 44 -5.39 10.82 13.13
N ALA A 45 -4.40 10.96 12.26
CA ALA A 45 -4.56 10.79 10.83
C ALA A 45 -3.70 9.63 10.33
N ILE A 46 -4.32 8.65 9.67
CA ILE A 46 -3.62 7.63 8.90
C ILE A 46 -3.56 8.10 7.45
N GLU A 47 -2.36 8.31 6.96
CA GLU A 47 -2.11 8.71 5.59
C GLU A 47 -1.84 7.48 4.74
N MET A 48 -2.47 7.42 3.56
CA MET A 48 -2.21 6.38 2.56
C MET A 48 -1.39 6.97 1.43
N ALA A 49 -0.30 6.31 1.09
CA ALA A 49 0.54 6.65 -0.06
C ALA A 49 0.49 5.54 -1.11
N LEU A 50 0.45 5.95 -2.37
CA LEU A 50 0.52 5.09 -3.56
C LEU A 50 1.93 5.16 -4.15
N LYS A 51 2.50 4.02 -4.45
CA LYS A 51 3.71 3.87 -5.28
C LYS A 51 3.36 2.99 -6.46
N SER A 52 3.43 3.54 -7.67
CA SER A 52 3.18 2.83 -8.91
C SER A 52 4.49 2.39 -9.57
N PRO A 53 4.53 1.29 -10.31
CA PRO A 53 5.65 0.97 -11.17
C PRO A 53 5.78 2.03 -12.27
N PRO A 54 6.98 2.28 -12.78
CA PRO A 54 7.18 3.16 -13.92
C PRO A 54 6.28 2.78 -15.11
N GLY A 55 5.58 3.77 -15.68
CA GLY A 55 4.72 3.57 -16.84
C GLY A 55 3.34 2.97 -16.57
N LYS A 56 2.95 2.77 -15.31
CA LYS A 56 1.60 2.32 -14.93
C LYS A 56 0.84 3.45 -14.22
N ASP A 57 0.11 4.22 -15.01
CA ASP A 57 -0.78 5.27 -14.51
C ASP A 57 -2.02 4.65 -13.86
N ILE A 58 -2.30 4.98 -12.61
CA ILE A 58 -3.51 4.53 -11.91
C ILE A 58 -4.62 5.57 -12.10
N LEU A 59 -5.74 5.18 -12.68
CA LEU A 59 -6.88 6.08 -12.94
C LEU A 59 -7.92 6.09 -11.83
N ALA A 60 -8.16 4.95 -11.21
CA ALA A 60 -9.11 4.81 -10.10
C ALA A 60 -8.68 3.66 -9.21
N MET A 61 -9.09 3.68 -7.95
CA MET A 61 -8.84 2.60 -7.02
C MET A 61 -9.95 2.47 -5.99
N GLN A 62 -10.13 1.26 -5.47
CA GLN A 62 -10.99 0.97 -4.33
C GLN A 62 -10.24 0.12 -3.32
N TRP A 63 -10.63 0.21 -2.05
CA TRP A 63 -10.07 -0.58 -0.95
C TRP A 63 -11.04 -0.68 0.21
N GLU A 64 -10.73 -1.54 1.14
CA GLU A 64 -11.41 -1.65 2.43
C GLU A 64 -10.43 -1.36 3.57
N MET A 65 -10.91 -0.62 4.57
CA MET A 65 -10.19 -0.39 5.83
C MET A 65 -10.93 -1.11 6.95
N GLU A 66 -10.24 -2.02 7.62
CA GLU A 66 -10.73 -2.64 8.86
C GLU A 66 -10.21 -1.85 10.05
N ILE A 67 -11.17 -1.29 10.83
CA ILE A 67 -10.91 -0.36 11.93
C ILE A 67 -11.48 -0.96 13.21
N PRO A 68 -10.66 -1.21 14.26
CA PRO A 68 -11.12 -1.72 15.56
C PRO A 68 -12.07 -0.75 16.24
N ALA A 69 -13.38 -1.09 16.27
CA ALA A 69 -14.45 -0.21 16.78
C ALA A 69 -14.46 -0.02 18.30
N ARG A 70 -13.76 -0.87 19.05
CA ARG A 70 -13.67 -0.75 20.52
C ARG A 70 -12.69 0.31 20.99
N GLN A 71 -11.78 0.76 20.11
CA GLN A 71 -10.66 1.64 20.47
C GLN A 71 -10.57 2.88 19.60
N LEU A 72 -11.10 2.80 18.36
CA LEU A 72 -11.07 3.89 17.39
C LEU A 72 -12.50 4.22 16.93
N ASP A 73 -12.76 5.50 16.72
CA ASP A 73 -14.01 5.99 16.17
C ASP A 73 -13.77 6.79 14.88
N LEU A 74 -14.75 6.74 13.99
CA LEU A 74 -14.82 7.56 12.78
C LEU A 74 -15.62 8.82 13.09
N ALA A 75 -15.12 9.99 12.69
CA ALA A 75 -15.89 11.22 12.81
C ALA A 75 -17.26 11.11 12.09
N ASN A 76 -17.23 10.54 10.90
CA ASN A 76 -18.38 10.24 10.05
C ASN A 76 -17.87 9.50 8.78
N GLU A 77 -18.73 9.25 7.81
CA GLU A 77 -18.36 8.66 6.52
C GLU A 77 -17.38 9.51 5.70
N ARG A 78 -17.24 10.81 6.03
CA ARG A 78 -16.28 11.74 5.41
C ARG A 78 -14.93 11.82 6.14
N ALA A 79 -14.68 10.90 7.08
CA ALA A 79 -13.39 10.82 7.80
C ALA A 79 -12.20 10.58 6.85
N MET A 80 -12.44 9.92 5.70
CA MET A 80 -11.45 9.77 4.63
C MET A 80 -11.53 10.95 3.65
N ARG A 81 -10.38 11.55 3.35
CA ARG A 81 -10.28 12.68 2.40
C ARG A 81 -9.14 12.44 1.42
N ALA A 82 -9.35 12.83 0.16
CA ALA A 82 -8.28 12.95 -0.81
C ALA A 82 -7.40 14.16 -0.47
N VAL A 83 -6.09 14.04 -0.61
CA VAL A 83 -5.18 15.18 -0.42
C VAL A 83 -5.28 16.16 -1.59
N ILE A 84 -4.80 17.40 -1.42
CA ILE A 84 -4.98 18.51 -2.38
C ILE A 84 -4.46 18.11 -3.78
N ILE A 85 -3.26 17.58 -3.90
CA ILE A 85 -2.70 17.20 -5.21
C ILE A 85 -3.55 16.17 -5.97
N VAL A 86 -4.25 15.30 -5.23
CA VAL A 86 -5.18 14.31 -5.79
C VAL A 86 -6.49 15.00 -6.23
N GLN A 87 -6.96 15.97 -5.45
CA GLN A 87 -8.13 16.79 -5.82
C GLN A 87 -7.84 17.64 -7.06
N ASP A 88 -6.63 18.21 -7.19
CA ASP A 88 -6.18 18.97 -8.37
C ASP A 88 -6.07 18.09 -9.62
N ALA A 89 -5.90 16.78 -9.45
CA ALA A 89 -6.02 15.82 -10.55
C ALA A 89 -7.49 15.50 -10.92
N GLY A 90 -8.46 16.11 -10.26
CA GLY A 90 -9.90 15.92 -10.49
C GLY A 90 -10.44 14.67 -9.81
N LYS A 91 -9.72 14.09 -8.86
CA LYS A 91 -10.13 12.90 -8.12
C LYS A 91 -10.88 13.27 -6.85
N SER A 92 -11.82 12.42 -6.47
CA SER A 92 -12.52 12.48 -5.19
C SER A 92 -12.56 11.12 -4.52
N VAL A 93 -12.60 11.10 -3.20
CA VAL A 93 -12.81 9.89 -2.43
C VAL A 93 -14.22 9.85 -1.88
N THR A 94 -14.87 8.70 -2.03
CA THR A 94 -16.18 8.42 -1.45
C THR A 94 -16.07 7.12 -0.66
N CYS A 95 -16.57 7.13 0.57
CA CYS A 95 -16.55 5.96 1.45
C CYS A 95 -17.94 5.66 2.01
N ALA A 96 -18.15 4.38 2.33
CA ALA A 96 -19.31 3.90 3.07
C ALA A 96 -18.84 2.86 4.10
N VAL A 97 -19.63 2.65 5.14
CA VAL A 97 -19.40 1.61 6.16
C VAL A 97 -20.44 0.49 5.97
N PRO A 98 -20.20 -0.44 5.02
CA PRO A 98 -21.15 -1.49 4.69
C PRO A 98 -21.31 -2.54 5.80
N LYS A 99 -20.35 -2.62 6.70
CA LYS A 99 -20.37 -3.56 7.81
C LYS A 99 -19.80 -2.92 9.07
N GLU A 100 -20.63 -2.97 10.12
CA GLU A 100 -20.22 -2.56 11.45
C GLU A 100 -20.60 -3.66 12.45
N THR A 101 -19.67 -3.99 13.32
CA THR A 101 -19.84 -4.90 14.44
C THR A 101 -19.34 -4.22 15.71
N ARG A 102 -19.57 -4.88 16.88
CA ARG A 102 -19.02 -4.38 18.14
C ARG A 102 -17.48 -4.26 18.13
N ASP A 103 -16.81 -5.09 17.36
CA ASP A 103 -15.34 -5.22 17.38
C ASP A 103 -14.65 -4.49 16.24
N ALA A 104 -15.30 -4.39 15.08
CA ALA A 104 -14.70 -3.82 13.88
C ALA A 104 -15.71 -3.10 12.97
N ARG A 105 -15.24 -2.05 12.32
CA ARG A 105 -15.91 -1.40 11.19
C ARG A 105 -15.12 -1.69 9.92
N ILE A 106 -15.83 -2.09 8.87
CA ILE A 106 -15.27 -2.20 7.52
C ILE A 106 -15.72 -0.98 6.74
N MET A 107 -14.79 -0.09 6.45
CA MET A 107 -15.03 1.08 5.61
C MET A 107 -14.53 0.79 4.19
N ARG A 108 -15.43 0.83 3.21
CA ARG A 108 -15.10 0.68 1.79
C ARG A 108 -15.01 2.05 1.14
N CYS A 109 -13.91 2.30 0.45
CA CYS A 109 -13.64 3.57 -0.21
C CYS A 109 -13.36 3.38 -1.70
N VAL A 110 -13.72 4.38 -2.49
CA VAL A 110 -13.41 4.51 -3.91
C VAL A 110 -12.78 5.88 -4.13
N LEU A 111 -11.62 5.92 -4.77
CA LEU A 111 -10.94 7.12 -5.25
C LEU A 111 -11.01 7.11 -6.77
N ALA A 112 -11.77 8.05 -7.34
CA ALA A 112 -12.03 8.12 -8.78
C ALA A 112 -12.36 9.54 -9.21
N GLY A 113 -12.60 9.72 -10.52
CA GLY A 113 -12.96 11.00 -11.15
C GLY A 113 -11.84 11.51 -12.06
N GLY A 114 -12.18 12.53 -12.87
CA GLY A 114 -11.23 13.15 -13.80
C GLY A 114 -10.53 12.15 -14.74
N GLN A 115 -9.77 12.68 -15.69
CA GLN A 115 -9.03 11.86 -16.66
C GLN A 115 -7.53 11.71 -16.31
N LYS A 116 -7.01 12.57 -15.44
CA LYS A 116 -5.60 12.50 -15.03
C LYS A 116 -5.35 11.28 -14.13
N PRO A 117 -4.17 10.69 -14.15
CA PRO A 117 -3.79 9.65 -13.20
C PRO A 117 -3.85 10.13 -11.75
N ILE A 118 -4.00 9.19 -10.82
CA ILE A 118 -3.78 9.44 -9.39
C ILE A 118 -2.29 9.69 -9.21
N PRO A 119 -1.88 10.84 -8.64
CA PRO A 119 -0.46 11.13 -8.40
C PRO A 119 0.15 10.13 -7.42
N GLU A 120 1.44 9.83 -7.60
CA GLU A 120 2.20 9.06 -6.62
C GLU A 120 2.42 9.86 -5.33
N GLY A 121 2.75 9.15 -4.27
CA GLY A 121 2.92 9.69 -2.94
C GLY A 121 1.62 9.65 -2.13
N LYS A 122 1.44 10.60 -1.23
CA LYS A 122 0.26 10.67 -0.36
C LYS A 122 -0.99 10.92 -1.20
N VAL A 123 -1.99 10.04 -1.07
CA VAL A 123 -3.24 10.11 -1.85
C VAL A 123 -4.47 10.39 -0.99
N THR A 124 -4.54 9.82 0.21
CA THR A 124 -5.66 10.07 1.14
C THR A 124 -5.19 10.18 2.58
N SER A 125 -6.05 10.74 3.41
CA SER A 125 -5.89 10.84 4.87
C SER A 125 -7.19 10.41 5.54
N LEU A 126 -7.11 9.45 6.47
CA LEU A 126 -8.21 8.97 7.31
C LEU A 126 -8.08 9.56 8.72
N SER A 127 -9.06 10.33 9.16
CA SER A 127 -9.13 10.88 10.51
C SER A 127 -9.87 9.93 11.44
N LEU A 128 -9.23 9.53 12.52
CA LEU A 128 -9.77 8.64 13.56
C LEU A 128 -9.64 9.30 14.93
N LYS A 129 -10.63 9.11 15.79
CA LYS A 129 -10.54 9.48 17.19
C LYS A 129 -10.16 8.25 18.02
N ILE A 130 -9.12 8.36 18.85
CA ILE A 130 -8.82 7.36 19.87
C ILE A 130 -9.88 7.50 20.96
N LEU A 131 -10.59 6.43 21.31
CA LEU A 131 -11.61 6.48 22.35
C LEU A 131 -10.98 6.80 23.72
N GLU A 132 -11.73 7.50 24.57
CA GLU A 132 -11.29 7.91 25.91
C GLU A 132 -10.87 6.71 26.79
N ASN A 133 -11.51 5.55 26.59
CA ASN A 133 -11.27 4.31 27.29
C ASN A 133 -10.30 3.37 26.57
N ALA A 134 -9.66 3.81 25.49
CA ALA A 134 -8.66 3.02 24.80
C ALA A 134 -7.47 2.74 25.72
N GLN A 135 -7.04 1.48 25.73
CA GLN A 135 -5.88 1.07 26.53
C GLN A 135 -4.58 1.49 25.82
N PRO A 136 -3.54 1.89 26.59
CA PRO A 136 -2.22 2.12 26.02
C PRO A 136 -1.70 0.91 25.25
N GLY A 137 -1.07 1.16 24.11
CA GLY A 137 -0.50 0.10 23.28
C GLY A 137 -0.86 0.22 21.80
N PRO A 138 -0.49 -0.79 21.01
CA PRO A 138 -0.71 -0.80 19.56
C PRO A 138 -2.14 -1.20 19.19
N ILE A 139 -2.76 -0.41 18.33
CA ILE A 139 -4.06 -0.71 17.68
C ILE A 139 -3.77 -0.94 16.20
N ARG A 140 -4.08 -2.14 15.71
CA ARG A 140 -3.87 -2.49 14.30
C ARG A 140 -5.03 -2.00 13.43
N VAL A 141 -4.70 -1.32 12.35
CA VAL A 141 -5.64 -0.94 11.28
C VAL A 141 -5.15 -1.61 10.00
N ARG A 142 -6.06 -2.25 9.29
CA ARG A 142 -5.72 -3.03 8.10
C ARG A 142 -6.42 -2.47 6.85
N LEU A 143 -5.65 -2.30 5.78
CA LEU A 143 -6.14 -2.06 4.44
C LEU A 143 -6.12 -3.38 3.67
N GLN A 144 -7.23 -3.72 3.06
CA GLN A 144 -7.39 -4.96 2.29
C GLN A 144 -8.28 -4.77 1.08
N ASN A 145 -8.36 -5.80 0.23
CA ASN A 145 -9.21 -5.81 -0.96
C ASN A 145 -8.96 -4.60 -1.88
N ALA A 146 -7.71 -4.11 -1.90
CA ALA A 146 -7.33 -2.99 -2.71
C ALA A 146 -7.14 -3.40 -4.18
N VAL A 147 -7.88 -2.75 -5.06
CA VAL A 147 -7.78 -2.91 -6.50
C VAL A 147 -7.83 -1.56 -7.18
N ALA A 148 -7.13 -1.45 -8.30
CA ALA A 148 -7.11 -0.26 -9.12
C ALA A 148 -7.37 -0.59 -10.60
N VAL A 149 -7.60 0.46 -11.37
CA VAL A 149 -7.63 0.42 -12.84
C VAL A 149 -6.52 1.32 -13.35
N SER A 150 -5.66 0.78 -14.20
CA SER A 150 -4.58 1.52 -14.85
C SER A 150 -5.06 2.26 -16.11
N GLY A 151 -4.20 3.11 -16.67
CA GLY A 151 -4.48 3.87 -17.88
C GLY A 151 -4.71 3.00 -19.12
N ASP A 152 -4.16 1.81 -19.15
CA ASP A 152 -4.39 0.78 -20.16
C ASP A 152 -5.61 -0.13 -19.85
N LEU A 153 -6.46 0.29 -18.89
CA LEU A 153 -7.68 -0.37 -18.45
C LEU A 153 -7.46 -1.77 -17.84
N GLU A 154 -6.26 -2.06 -17.40
CA GLU A 154 -5.96 -3.30 -16.71
C GLU A 154 -6.34 -3.20 -15.23
N ARG A 155 -6.77 -4.32 -14.68
CA ARG A 155 -6.99 -4.47 -13.24
C ARG A 155 -5.65 -4.69 -12.54
N VAL A 156 -5.42 -3.92 -11.51
CA VAL A 156 -4.25 -3.97 -10.66
C VAL A 156 -4.68 -4.31 -9.23
N SER A 157 -4.11 -5.35 -8.64
CA SER A 157 -4.37 -5.74 -7.25
C SER A 157 -3.20 -5.36 -6.37
N PHE A 158 -3.47 -4.96 -5.12
CA PHE A 158 -2.47 -4.66 -4.11
C PHE A 158 -2.55 -5.68 -2.98
N ASP A 159 -1.41 -5.99 -2.41
CA ASP A 159 -1.34 -6.79 -1.20
C ASP A 159 -1.97 -6.04 -0.02
N PRO A 160 -2.55 -6.76 0.96
CA PRO A 160 -3.01 -6.15 2.20
C PRO A 160 -1.87 -5.44 2.93
N VAL A 161 -2.18 -4.27 3.50
CA VAL A 161 -1.24 -3.46 4.28
C VAL A 161 -1.78 -3.24 5.67
N GLU A 162 -0.95 -3.37 6.68
CA GLU A 162 -1.29 -3.07 8.07
C GLU A 162 -0.49 -1.88 8.58
N THR A 163 -1.11 -1.11 9.46
CA THR A 163 -0.41 -0.10 10.25
C THR A 163 -0.83 -0.17 11.71
N THR A 164 -0.09 0.52 12.54
CA THR A 164 -0.35 0.60 13.98
C THR A 164 -0.59 2.03 14.39
N VAL A 165 -1.73 2.30 15.02
CA VAL A 165 -1.97 3.49 15.82
C VAL A 165 -1.48 3.19 17.25
N THR A 166 -0.49 3.93 17.73
CA THR A 166 0.06 3.71 19.07
C THR A 166 -0.62 4.64 20.07
N VAL A 167 -1.33 4.08 21.03
CA VAL A 167 -1.95 4.80 22.15
C VAL A 167 -0.90 5.00 23.25
N GLN A 168 -0.61 6.27 23.57
CA GLN A 168 0.31 6.61 24.66
C GLN A 168 -0.40 6.52 26.02
N PRO A 169 0.31 6.20 27.11
CA PRO A 169 -0.20 6.40 28.46
C PRO A 169 -0.55 7.88 28.70
N ARG A 170 -1.56 8.15 29.51
CA ARG A 170 -1.84 9.49 30.04
C ARG A 170 -0.84 9.87 31.11
#